data_e0598f310a0480cff84dbac180e84851
#
_entry.id   e0598f310a0480cff84dbac180e84851
#
_cell.length_a   1.000
_cell.length_b   1.000
_cell.length_c   1.000
_cell.angle_alpha   90.00
_cell.angle_beta   90.00
_cell.angle_gamma   90.00
#
_symmetry.space_group_name_H-M   'P 1'
#
loop_
_entity.id
_entity.type
_entity.pdbx_description
1 polymer ?
#
loop_
_entity_poly.entity_id
_entity_poly.type
_entity_poly.pdbx_seq_one_letter_code
_entity_poly.pdbx_strand_id
1 'polypeptide(L)'
;MQEIATTIDNNLVKMSKKVSGKTLESVARISANNDSTIGKLIADTYKKASYVTVENSNNWKTYSDVAAGVKVARGFSNRGFINDERKQECVFEKVKVLISDHEITSVNHIAKILEPIVKNNEALLIIGQLNVQTMGTLLLNARERRLKVCNIIPPSMGIRKDDLMEDLAIALGGKYMSSRSGDAVQSISYEDLGYAEKVTISADKTIFIPGETQNKEALNKRIEELKQLHEEDKSPQEKEFVSERIANISGSIGVIHVGANSDIEQKELKDRVDDAVLAVRAALEEGVLPGAGQTLVDVFKYVPQPEARHEHPDADYTSAYKIMEQATVEPFKQILENGGIDYKEVGLNIDTACEKDGYGYDAKNDTYGNLYKLGVIDPTKVTRSALKNAVSVSTTLIMSDVIITNVRDYGSSK
;
A
#
# COMPACT_ATOMS: atom_id res chain seq x y z
N MET A 1 -3.86 19.33 20.87
CA MET A 1 -3.64 17.94 20.43
C MET A 1 -3.10 17.84 19.00
N GLN A 2 -3.73 18.43 17.97
CA GLN A 2 -3.25 18.34 16.58
C GLN A 2 -1.84 18.92 16.38
N GLU A 3 -1.53 20.06 17.00
CA GLU A 3 -0.18 20.66 16.94
C GLU A 3 0.89 19.73 17.57
N ILE A 4 0.59 19.15 18.73
CA ILE A 4 1.47 18.20 19.40
C ILE A 4 1.67 16.95 18.51
N ALA A 5 0.59 16.41 17.95
CA ALA A 5 0.66 15.26 17.04
C ALA A 5 1.51 15.55 15.79
N THR A 6 1.42 16.77 15.24
CA THR A 6 2.26 17.20 14.12
C THR A 6 3.73 17.28 14.52
N THR A 7 4.03 17.74 15.72
CA THR A 7 5.40 17.79 16.26
C THR A 7 5.96 16.36 16.43
N ILE A 8 5.17 15.45 17.00
CA ILE A 8 5.53 14.03 17.14
C ILE A 8 5.76 13.42 15.77
N ASP A 9 4.84 13.60 14.81
CA ASP A 9 4.95 13.06 13.46
C ASP A 9 6.23 13.49 12.75
N ASN A 10 6.58 14.77 12.82
CA ASN A 10 7.81 15.31 12.25
C ASN A 10 9.08 14.70 12.89
N ASN A 11 9.05 14.44 14.18
CA ASN A 11 10.16 13.82 14.88
C ASN A 11 10.27 12.32 14.59
N LEU A 12 9.15 11.60 14.44
CA LEU A 12 9.15 10.19 13.98
C LEU A 12 9.83 10.05 12.62
N VAL A 13 9.56 10.97 11.67
CA VAL A 13 10.23 10.97 10.37
C VAL A 13 11.74 11.17 10.50
N LYS A 14 12.19 12.08 11.40
CA LYS A 14 13.62 12.32 11.64
C LYS A 14 14.32 11.14 12.29
N MET A 15 13.64 10.41 13.17
CA MET A 15 14.17 9.23 13.88
C MET A 15 14.19 7.98 13.00
N SER A 16 13.45 7.98 11.88
CA SER A 16 13.33 6.84 10.99
C SER A 16 14.68 6.44 10.38
N LYS A 17 14.96 5.13 10.36
CA LYS A 17 16.15 4.56 9.73
C LYS A 17 15.78 3.79 8.47
N LYS A 18 16.59 3.93 7.43
CA LYS A 18 16.39 3.18 6.18
C LYS A 18 16.53 1.69 6.41
N VAL A 19 15.72 0.93 5.70
CA VAL A 19 15.70 -0.54 5.78
C VAL A 19 16.95 -1.13 5.12
N SER A 20 17.59 -2.07 5.79
CA SER A 20 18.65 -2.94 5.25
C SER A 20 18.13 -4.37 5.09
N GLY A 21 18.86 -5.25 4.39
CA GLY A 21 18.40 -6.62 4.15
C GLY A 21 18.05 -7.43 5.41
N LYS A 22 18.83 -7.27 6.51
CA LYS A 22 18.54 -7.91 7.80
C LYS A 22 17.33 -7.29 8.50
N THR A 23 17.20 -5.98 8.42
CA THR A 23 16.06 -5.24 8.98
C THR A 23 14.76 -5.64 8.31
N LEU A 24 14.79 -5.85 6.99
CA LEU A 24 13.64 -6.30 6.19
C LEU A 24 13.10 -7.66 6.65
N GLU A 25 14.01 -8.62 6.89
CA GLU A 25 13.64 -9.92 7.44
C GLU A 25 13.04 -9.82 8.84
N SER A 26 13.57 -8.93 9.69
CA SER A 26 13.04 -8.70 11.03
C SER A 26 11.63 -8.10 11.00
N VAL A 27 11.36 -7.09 10.16
CA VAL A 27 10.02 -6.53 9.96
C VAL A 27 9.04 -7.62 9.51
N ALA A 28 9.40 -8.38 8.47
CA ALA A 28 8.57 -9.44 7.95
C ALA A 28 8.27 -10.51 9.02
N ARG A 29 9.28 -10.92 9.78
CA ARG A 29 9.15 -11.92 10.84
C ARG A 29 8.21 -11.48 11.95
N ILE A 30 8.39 -10.24 12.47
CA ILE A 30 7.55 -9.72 13.55
C ILE A 30 6.09 -9.64 13.10
N SER A 31 5.84 -9.07 11.93
CA SER A 31 4.49 -8.95 11.38
C SER A 31 3.86 -10.29 11.02
N ALA A 32 4.69 -11.33 10.76
CA ALA A 32 4.25 -12.71 10.57
C ALA A 32 4.16 -13.50 11.89
N ASN A 33 3.89 -12.84 13.02
CA ASN A 33 3.79 -13.45 14.34
C ASN A 33 5.07 -14.22 14.76
N ASN A 34 6.23 -13.64 14.46
CA ASN A 34 7.56 -14.19 14.71
C ASN A 34 7.90 -15.49 13.95
N ASP A 35 7.19 -15.80 12.85
CA ASP A 35 7.53 -16.90 11.98
C ASP A 35 8.77 -16.55 11.12
N SER A 36 9.88 -17.21 11.42
CA SER A 36 11.16 -16.98 10.72
C SER A 36 11.14 -17.51 9.28
N THR A 37 10.34 -18.53 8.99
CA THR A 37 10.23 -19.13 7.66
C THR A 37 9.52 -18.16 6.71
N ILE A 38 8.38 -17.62 7.15
CA ILE A 38 7.61 -16.62 6.41
C ILE A 38 8.43 -15.33 6.28
N GLY A 39 9.05 -14.87 7.37
CA GLY A 39 9.89 -13.66 7.37
C GLY A 39 11.02 -13.72 6.34
N LYS A 40 11.73 -14.85 6.28
CA LYS A 40 12.79 -15.09 5.30
C LYS A 40 12.25 -15.17 3.87
N LEU A 41 11.15 -15.89 3.65
CA LEU A 41 10.51 -16.02 2.34
C LEU A 41 10.14 -14.65 1.77
N ILE A 42 9.49 -13.80 2.57
CA ILE A 42 9.11 -12.44 2.18
C ILE A 42 10.34 -11.59 1.87
N ALA A 43 11.36 -11.61 2.75
CA ALA A 43 12.58 -10.85 2.55
C ALA A 43 13.33 -11.27 1.29
N ASP A 44 13.43 -12.56 1.01
CA ASP A 44 14.09 -13.09 -0.19
C ASP A 44 13.29 -12.78 -1.46
N THR A 45 11.98 -12.72 -1.38
CA THR A 45 11.12 -12.30 -2.49
C THR A 45 11.32 -10.81 -2.80
N TYR A 46 11.35 -9.94 -1.79
CA TYR A 46 11.62 -8.50 -1.98
C TYR A 46 13.03 -8.17 -2.46
N LYS A 47 14.02 -9.06 -2.28
CA LYS A 47 15.36 -8.89 -2.90
C LYS A 47 15.33 -9.09 -4.42
N LYS A 48 14.38 -9.87 -4.92
CA LYS A 48 14.27 -10.25 -6.35
C LYS A 48 13.19 -9.48 -7.07
N ALA A 49 12.23 -8.90 -6.35
CA ALA A 49 11.05 -8.25 -6.89
C ALA A 49 10.85 -6.85 -6.29
N SER A 50 10.45 -5.91 -7.12
CA SER A 50 10.14 -4.53 -6.69
C SER A 50 8.78 -4.40 -6.02
N TYR A 51 7.90 -5.38 -6.19
CA TYR A 51 6.56 -5.46 -5.61
C TYR A 51 6.21 -6.92 -5.28
N VAL A 52 5.48 -7.12 -4.19
CA VAL A 52 5.08 -8.47 -3.76
C VAL A 52 3.56 -8.52 -3.58
N THR A 53 2.94 -9.56 -4.11
CA THR A 53 1.53 -9.92 -3.95
C THR A 53 1.40 -11.27 -3.27
N VAL A 54 0.23 -11.52 -2.68
CA VAL A 54 -0.05 -12.78 -1.98
C VAL A 54 -1.26 -13.46 -2.59
N GLU A 55 -1.15 -14.73 -2.92
CA GLU A 55 -2.20 -15.55 -3.53
C GLU A 55 -2.39 -16.86 -2.78
N ASN A 56 -3.54 -17.50 -2.99
CA ASN A 56 -3.75 -18.84 -2.51
C ASN A 56 -3.00 -19.84 -3.41
N SER A 57 -2.33 -20.80 -2.78
CA SER A 57 -1.75 -21.94 -3.49
C SER A 57 -2.74 -23.09 -3.55
N ASN A 58 -2.71 -23.84 -4.64
CA ASN A 58 -3.40 -25.13 -4.73
C ASN A 58 -2.58 -26.26 -4.07
N ASN A 59 -1.38 -25.98 -3.60
CA ASN A 59 -0.50 -26.90 -2.91
C ASN A 59 -0.50 -26.60 -1.41
N TRP A 60 -0.15 -27.61 -0.61
CA TRP A 60 -0.03 -27.48 0.84
C TRP A 60 1.21 -26.66 1.30
N LYS A 61 2.17 -26.41 0.40
CA LYS A 61 3.39 -25.63 0.70
C LYS A 61 3.23 -24.16 0.31
N THR A 62 3.74 -23.30 1.18
CA THR A 62 3.92 -21.88 0.88
C THR A 62 5.25 -21.69 0.16
N TYR A 63 5.24 -20.99 -0.97
CA TYR A 63 6.42 -20.70 -1.79
C TYR A 63 6.27 -19.34 -2.48
N SER A 64 7.36 -18.83 -3.07
CA SER A 64 7.31 -17.60 -3.85
C SER A 64 7.91 -17.79 -5.24
N ASP A 65 7.25 -17.18 -6.21
CA ASP A 65 7.72 -17.07 -7.58
C ASP A 65 7.92 -15.59 -7.94
N VAL A 66 8.75 -15.35 -8.95
CA VAL A 66 8.98 -14.02 -9.50
C VAL A 66 8.49 -14.00 -10.93
N ALA A 67 7.44 -13.20 -11.18
CA ALA A 67 6.89 -12.98 -12.51
C ALA A 67 7.31 -11.61 -13.05
N ALA A 68 7.39 -11.49 -14.38
CA ALA A 68 7.43 -10.18 -15.00
C ALA A 68 6.14 -9.41 -14.64
N GLY A 69 6.23 -8.12 -14.43
CA GLY A 69 5.07 -7.30 -14.10
C GLY A 69 5.24 -5.86 -14.52
N VAL A 70 4.11 -5.20 -14.73
CA VAL A 70 4.05 -3.80 -15.13
C VAL A 70 3.46 -2.97 -13.99
N LYS A 71 4.12 -1.86 -13.67
CA LYS A 71 3.68 -0.94 -12.64
C LYS A 71 3.30 0.40 -13.28
N VAL A 72 2.16 0.95 -12.87
CA VAL A 72 1.72 2.30 -13.21
C VAL A 72 1.52 3.08 -11.92
N ALA A 73 2.17 4.26 -11.81
CA ALA A 73 2.07 5.15 -10.65
C ALA A 73 0.76 5.96 -10.68
N ARG A 74 -0.37 5.27 -10.83
CA ARG A 74 -1.74 5.80 -10.75
C ARG A 74 -2.66 4.75 -10.20
N GLY A 75 -3.55 5.17 -9.30
CA GLY A 75 -4.60 4.34 -8.72
C GLY A 75 -5.96 4.57 -9.35
N PHE A 76 -6.99 3.99 -8.73
CA PHE A 76 -8.37 4.12 -9.18
C PHE A 76 -8.82 5.58 -9.18
N SER A 77 -9.62 5.94 -10.18
CA SER A 77 -10.17 7.31 -10.31
C SER A 77 -11.28 7.61 -9.29
N ASN A 78 -11.92 6.58 -8.73
CA ASN A 78 -12.99 6.71 -7.75
C ASN A 78 -12.98 5.52 -6.77
N ARG A 79 -13.14 5.82 -5.47
CA ARG A 79 -13.20 4.79 -4.42
C ARG A 79 -14.38 3.84 -4.55
N GLY A 80 -15.42 4.19 -5.30
CA GLY A 80 -16.57 3.33 -5.55
C GLY A 80 -16.26 2.07 -6.37
N PHE A 81 -15.06 1.96 -6.95
CA PHE A 81 -14.57 0.76 -7.63
C PHE A 81 -13.90 -0.26 -6.69
N ILE A 82 -13.64 0.10 -5.43
CA ILE A 82 -13.02 -0.79 -4.45
C ILE A 82 -13.89 -2.03 -4.28
N ASN A 83 -13.29 -3.21 -4.42
CA ASN A 83 -13.94 -4.49 -4.21
C ASN A 83 -13.34 -5.28 -3.04
N ASP A 84 -12.16 -4.90 -2.57
CA ASP A 84 -11.54 -5.37 -1.32
C ASP A 84 -11.51 -4.21 -0.31
N GLU A 85 -12.54 -4.12 0.52
CA GLU A 85 -12.66 -3.06 1.53
C GLU A 85 -11.59 -3.15 2.61
N ARG A 86 -11.09 -4.35 2.90
CA ARG A 86 -10.07 -4.56 3.94
C ARG A 86 -8.73 -3.95 3.53
N LYS A 87 -8.31 -4.17 2.29
CA LYS A 87 -7.07 -3.63 1.73
C LYS A 87 -7.23 -2.26 1.09
N GLN A 88 -8.48 -1.79 0.92
CA GLN A 88 -8.80 -0.57 0.17
C GLN A 88 -8.25 -0.62 -1.27
N GLU A 89 -8.33 -1.78 -1.89
CA GLU A 89 -7.85 -2.05 -3.24
C GLU A 89 -8.97 -2.57 -4.15
N CYS A 90 -8.75 -2.45 -5.45
CA CYS A 90 -9.56 -3.09 -6.46
C CYS A 90 -8.73 -4.20 -7.11
N VAL A 91 -9.14 -5.45 -6.95
CA VAL A 91 -8.40 -6.63 -7.44
C VAL A 91 -9.27 -7.40 -8.41
N PHE A 92 -8.73 -7.65 -9.60
CA PHE A 92 -9.39 -8.44 -10.63
C PHE A 92 -8.45 -9.49 -11.22
N GLU A 93 -9.02 -10.60 -11.65
CA GLU A 93 -8.40 -11.66 -12.42
C GLU A 93 -9.00 -11.69 -13.83
N LYS A 94 -8.23 -12.14 -14.82
CA LYS A 94 -8.62 -12.20 -16.24
C LYS A 94 -9.12 -10.86 -16.76
N VAL A 95 -8.22 -9.88 -16.76
CA VAL A 95 -8.56 -8.47 -16.99
C VAL A 95 -8.27 -8.07 -18.43
N LYS A 96 -9.29 -7.58 -19.11
CA LYS A 96 -9.14 -6.87 -20.38
C LYS A 96 -8.85 -5.40 -20.09
N VAL A 97 -7.88 -4.82 -20.79
CA VAL A 97 -7.40 -3.46 -20.54
C VAL A 97 -7.63 -2.60 -21.77
N LEU A 98 -8.48 -1.60 -21.63
CA LEU A 98 -8.69 -0.54 -22.61
C LEU A 98 -7.74 0.62 -22.33
N ILE A 99 -6.90 0.99 -23.28
CA ILE A 99 -5.91 2.06 -23.17
C ILE A 99 -6.23 3.15 -24.18
N SER A 100 -6.66 4.33 -23.72
CA SER A 100 -7.08 5.42 -24.59
C SER A 100 -6.79 6.80 -24.02
N ASP A 101 -6.44 7.75 -24.89
CA ASP A 101 -6.35 9.16 -24.54
C ASP A 101 -7.64 9.94 -24.80
N HIS A 102 -8.59 9.32 -25.45
CA HIS A 102 -9.90 9.92 -25.70
C HIS A 102 -10.74 9.97 -24.41
N GLU A 103 -11.51 11.02 -24.26
CA GLU A 103 -12.55 11.06 -23.25
C GLU A 103 -13.75 10.20 -23.67
N ILE A 104 -14.08 9.21 -22.86
CA ILE A 104 -15.25 8.36 -23.08
C ILE A 104 -16.47 9.05 -22.51
N THR A 105 -17.25 9.71 -23.37
CA THR A 105 -18.41 10.51 -22.99
C THR A 105 -19.70 9.71 -22.88
N SER A 106 -19.74 8.49 -23.41
CA SER A 106 -20.90 7.60 -23.34
C SER A 106 -20.47 6.14 -23.26
N VAL A 107 -21.19 5.35 -22.46
CA VAL A 107 -21.02 3.89 -22.38
C VAL A 107 -21.24 3.22 -23.75
N ASN A 108 -22.08 3.81 -24.62
CA ASN A 108 -22.31 3.30 -25.94
C ASN A 108 -21.05 3.27 -26.82
N HIS A 109 -20.06 4.12 -26.56
CA HIS A 109 -18.79 4.11 -27.31
C HIS A 109 -18.00 2.81 -27.08
N ILE A 110 -18.20 2.17 -25.94
CA ILE A 110 -17.50 0.95 -25.53
C ILE A 110 -18.46 -0.27 -25.45
N ALA A 111 -19.71 -0.13 -25.89
CA ALA A 111 -20.72 -1.20 -25.82
C ALA A 111 -20.24 -2.48 -26.48
N LYS A 112 -19.59 -2.37 -27.66
CA LYS A 112 -19.11 -3.51 -28.46
C LYS A 112 -18.11 -4.39 -27.68
N ILE A 113 -17.32 -3.80 -26.77
CA ILE A 113 -16.35 -4.54 -25.95
C ILE A 113 -16.98 -5.02 -24.64
N LEU A 114 -18.00 -4.32 -24.13
CA LEU A 114 -18.65 -4.70 -22.87
C LEU A 114 -19.43 -6.01 -22.98
N GLU A 115 -20.10 -6.24 -24.10
CA GLU A 115 -20.90 -7.46 -24.33
C GLU A 115 -20.06 -8.75 -24.20
N PRO A 116 -18.93 -8.92 -24.94
CA PRO A 116 -18.10 -10.10 -24.81
C PRO A 116 -17.45 -10.22 -23.43
N ILE A 117 -17.05 -9.12 -22.78
CA ILE A 117 -16.46 -9.11 -21.44
C ILE A 117 -17.44 -9.66 -20.40
N VAL A 118 -18.71 -9.19 -20.43
CA VAL A 118 -19.75 -9.70 -19.54
C VAL A 118 -20.05 -11.17 -19.80
N LYS A 119 -20.16 -11.56 -21.09
CA LYS A 119 -20.43 -12.94 -21.50
C LYS A 119 -19.35 -13.91 -21.04
N ASN A 120 -18.08 -13.50 -21.08
CA ASN A 120 -16.94 -14.29 -20.69
C ASN A 120 -16.64 -14.21 -19.18
N ASN A 121 -17.41 -13.42 -18.41
CA ASN A 121 -17.18 -13.14 -17.00
C ASN A 121 -15.78 -12.58 -16.68
N GLU A 122 -15.21 -11.83 -17.64
CA GLU A 122 -13.94 -11.14 -17.51
C GLU A 122 -14.11 -9.79 -16.80
N ALA A 123 -13.00 -9.19 -16.38
CA ALA A 123 -12.99 -7.82 -15.86
C ALA A 123 -12.49 -6.83 -16.91
N LEU A 124 -12.94 -5.59 -16.82
CA LEU A 124 -12.48 -4.49 -17.66
C LEU A 124 -11.78 -3.42 -16.83
N LEU A 125 -10.53 -3.13 -17.16
CA LEU A 125 -9.85 -1.94 -16.70
C LEU A 125 -9.79 -0.91 -17.81
N ILE A 126 -10.25 0.29 -17.52
CA ILE A 126 -10.20 1.42 -18.45
C ILE A 126 -9.10 2.37 -18.02
N ILE A 127 -8.08 2.54 -18.85
CA ILE A 127 -7.01 3.53 -18.66
C ILE A 127 -7.32 4.70 -19.61
N GLY A 128 -7.99 5.71 -19.07
CA GLY A 128 -8.49 6.82 -19.87
C GLY A 128 -9.34 7.78 -19.07
N GLN A 129 -9.76 8.85 -19.75
CA GLN A 129 -10.66 9.84 -19.16
C GLN A 129 -12.12 9.43 -19.38
N LEU A 130 -12.91 9.51 -18.31
CA LEU A 130 -14.36 9.29 -18.36
C LEU A 130 -15.06 10.59 -17.97
N ASN A 131 -16.15 10.94 -18.68
CA ASN A 131 -17.01 12.00 -18.21
C ASN A 131 -17.83 11.54 -16.97
N VAL A 132 -18.41 12.49 -16.25
CA VAL A 132 -19.16 12.24 -15.00
C VAL A 132 -20.31 11.25 -15.19
N GLN A 133 -21.03 11.34 -16.31
CA GLN A 133 -22.17 10.46 -16.61
C GLN A 133 -21.74 9.01 -16.87
N THR A 134 -20.71 8.80 -17.67
CA THR A 134 -20.16 7.48 -17.96
C THR A 134 -19.57 6.86 -16.68
N MET A 135 -18.82 7.66 -15.89
CA MET A 135 -18.29 7.24 -14.61
C MET A 135 -19.41 6.78 -13.67
N GLY A 136 -20.48 7.56 -13.52
CA GLY A 136 -21.63 7.21 -12.67
C GLY A 136 -22.29 5.90 -13.12
N THR A 137 -22.47 5.70 -14.41
CA THR A 137 -23.05 4.47 -14.96
C THR A 137 -22.18 3.25 -14.67
N LEU A 138 -20.86 3.35 -14.88
CA LEU A 138 -19.93 2.26 -14.58
C LEU A 138 -19.84 1.94 -13.10
N LEU A 139 -19.82 2.97 -12.23
CA LEU A 139 -19.83 2.79 -10.77
C LEU A 139 -21.09 2.07 -10.30
N LEU A 140 -22.26 2.43 -10.82
CA LEU A 140 -23.51 1.77 -10.47
C LEU A 140 -23.46 0.28 -10.82
N ASN A 141 -23.02 -0.05 -12.04
CA ASN A 141 -22.91 -1.45 -12.49
C ASN A 141 -21.83 -2.23 -11.70
N ALA A 142 -20.73 -1.60 -11.35
CA ALA A 142 -19.71 -2.20 -10.49
C ALA A 142 -20.24 -2.50 -9.09
N ARG A 143 -20.95 -1.55 -8.47
CA ARG A 143 -21.55 -1.70 -7.15
C ARG A 143 -22.63 -2.79 -7.11
N GLU A 144 -23.45 -2.89 -8.17
CA GLU A 144 -24.47 -3.94 -8.30
C GLU A 144 -23.87 -5.29 -8.73
N ARG A 145 -22.55 -5.37 -8.90
CA ARG A 145 -21.80 -6.57 -9.32
C ARG A 145 -22.25 -7.13 -10.68
N ARG A 146 -22.84 -6.28 -11.54
CA ARG A 146 -23.24 -6.64 -12.90
C ARG A 146 -22.05 -6.59 -13.86
N LEU A 147 -21.04 -5.75 -13.55
CA LEU A 147 -19.83 -5.59 -14.36
C LEU A 147 -18.61 -5.48 -13.44
N LYS A 148 -17.59 -6.27 -13.70
CA LYS A 148 -16.28 -6.14 -13.05
C LYS A 148 -15.49 -5.07 -13.79
N VAL A 149 -15.53 -3.83 -13.32
CA VAL A 149 -14.91 -2.70 -13.98
C VAL A 149 -14.18 -1.80 -12.99
N CYS A 150 -13.05 -1.24 -13.43
CA CYS A 150 -12.38 -0.14 -12.76
C CYS A 150 -11.86 0.85 -13.79
N ASN A 151 -11.65 2.10 -13.38
CA ASN A 151 -11.03 3.13 -14.18
C ASN A 151 -9.85 3.75 -13.47
N ILE A 152 -8.77 3.94 -14.20
CA ILE A 152 -7.61 4.75 -13.79
C ILE A 152 -7.40 5.89 -14.79
N ILE A 153 -6.97 7.04 -14.27
CA ILE A 153 -6.61 8.19 -15.10
C ILE A 153 -5.20 7.94 -15.68
N PRO A 154 -4.92 8.33 -16.92
CA PRO A 154 -3.58 8.20 -17.50
C PRO A 154 -2.48 8.78 -16.62
N PRO A 155 -1.29 8.12 -16.56
CA PRO A 155 -0.20 8.50 -15.67
C PRO A 155 0.55 9.69 -16.19
N SER A 156 0.42 10.79 -16.28
CA SER A 156 1.13 11.95 -16.85
C SER A 156 0.29 12.80 -17.80
N MET A 157 0.88 13.83 -18.37
CA MET A 157 0.24 14.73 -19.33
C MET A 157 1.14 14.95 -20.55
N GLY A 158 0.56 15.35 -21.68
CA GLY A 158 1.29 15.68 -22.91
C GLY A 158 2.02 14.48 -23.52
N ILE A 159 3.19 14.70 -24.09
CA ILE A 159 3.99 13.68 -24.79
C ILE A 159 4.38 12.53 -23.87
N ARG A 160 4.77 12.83 -22.65
CA ARG A 160 5.13 11.79 -21.64
C ARG A 160 3.96 10.84 -21.32
N LYS A 161 2.72 11.32 -21.41
CA LYS A 161 1.53 10.47 -21.29
C LYS A 161 1.48 9.46 -22.44
N ASP A 162 1.65 9.92 -23.66
CA ASP A 162 1.54 9.08 -24.86
C ASP A 162 2.62 7.98 -24.83
N ASP A 163 3.85 8.33 -24.46
CA ASP A 163 4.96 7.39 -24.29
C ASP A 163 4.66 6.29 -23.27
N LEU A 164 4.14 6.67 -22.10
CA LEU A 164 3.78 5.71 -21.05
C LEU A 164 2.61 4.83 -21.44
N MET A 165 1.62 5.37 -22.17
CA MET A 165 0.45 4.62 -22.64
C MET A 165 0.84 3.62 -23.73
N GLU A 166 1.78 3.99 -24.61
CA GLU A 166 2.33 3.11 -25.64
C GLU A 166 3.14 1.96 -25.03
N ASP A 167 4.03 2.28 -24.09
CA ASP A 167 4.81 1.27 -23.35
C ASP A 167 3.90 0.25 -22.65
N LEU A 168 2.82 0.74 -22.04
CA LEU A 168 1.83 -0.09 -21.37
C LEU A 168 1.04 -0.96 -22.35
N ALA A 169 0.66 -0.42 -23.53
CA ALA A 169 -0.02 -1.17 -24.56
C ALA A 169 0.85 -2.33 -25.08
N ILE A 170 2.12 -2.07 -25.34
CA ILE A 170 3.09 -3.11 -25.75
C ILE A 170 3.24 -4.16 -24.66
N ALA A 171 3.37 -3.74 -23.41
CA ALA A 171 3.56 -4.64 -22.27
C ALA A 171 2.35 -5.54 -21.99
N LEU A 172 1.15 -5.09 -22.28
CA LEU A 172 -0.10 -5.83 -22.08
C LEU A 172 -0.64 -6.49 -23.37
N GLY A 173 0.07 -6.33 -24.49
CA GLY A 173 -0.33 -6.91 -25.78
C GLY A 173 -1.63 -6.31 -26.34
N GLY A 174 -1.93 -5.05 -26.04
CA GLY A 174 -3.09 -4.32 -26.51
C GLY A 174 -2.71 -3.18 -27.46
N LYS A 175 -3.72 -2.42 -27.92
CA LYS A 175 -3.56 -1.23 -28.75
C LYS A 175 -3.79 0.04 -27.91
N TYR A 176 -2.90 1.02 -28.04
CA TYR A 176 -3.14 2.37 -27.55
C TYR A 176 -4.00 3.14 -28.55
N MET A 177 -5.22 3.50 -28.12
CA MET A 177 -6.16 4.31 -28.91
C MET A 177 -5.83 5.78 -28.73
N SER A 178 -5.06 6.33 -29.68
CA SER A 178 -4.59 7.72 -29.60
C SER A 178 -5.35 8.64 -30.56
N SER A 179 -5.75 9.80 -30.05
CA SER A 179 -6.32 10.89 -30.86
C SER A 179 -5.33 11.39 -31.92
N ARG A 180 -4.03 11.30 -31.65
CA ARG A 180 -2.98 11.69 -32.61
C ARG A 180 -2.89 10.73 -33.80
N SER A 181 -3.15 9.45 -33.58
CA SER A 181 -3.16 8.45 -34.64
C SER A 181 -4.45 8.47 -35.46
N GLY A 182 -5.42 9.33 -35.10
CA GLY A 182 -6.71 9.40 -35.75
C GLY A 182 -7.66 8.25 -35.39
N ASP A 183 -7.36 7.48 -34.39
CA ASP A 183 -8.21 6.41 -33.89
C ASP A 183 -9.50 6.99 -33.29
N ALA A 184 -10.62 6.28 -33.47
CA ALA A 184 -11.90 6.64 -32.85
C ALA A 184 -12.25 5.58 -31.79
N VAL A 185 -12.71 5.99 -30.61
CA VAL A 185 -13.07 5.03 -29.52
C VAL A 185 -14.15 4.05 -29.96
N GLN A 186 -15.06 4.48 -30.86
CA GLN A 186 -16.13 3.61 -31.37
C GLN A 186 -15.64 2.51 -32.31
N SER A 187 -14.39 2.63 -32.84
CA SER A 187 -13.79 1.62 -33.72
C SER A 187 -13.11 0.50 -32.97
N ILE A 188 -13.00 0.61 -31.64
CA ILE A 188 -12.32 -0.38 -30.81
C ILE A 188 -13.02 -1.73 -30.88
N SER A 189 -12.22 -2.78 -31.04
CA SER A 189 -12.65 -4.16 -30.99
C SER A 189 -12.19 -4.86 -29.71
N TYR A 190 -12.78 -6.01 -29.41
CA TYR A 190 -12.34 -6.82 -28.26
C TYR A 190 -10.88 -7.32 -28.41
N GLU A 191 -10.40 -7.48 -29.64
CA GLU A 191 -9.05 -7.93 -29.97
C GLU A 191 -7.99 -6.85 -29.74
N ASP A 192 -8.38 -5.57 -29.76
CA ASP A 192 -7.50 -4.43 -29.49
C ASP A 192 -7.19 -4.27 -27.98
N LEU A 193 -7.95 -4.96 -27.11
CA LEU A 193 -7.78 -4.87 -25.68
C LEU A 193 -6.51 -5.60 -25.21
N GLY A 194 -5.73 -4.94 -24.36
CA GLY A 194 -4.68 -5.60 -23.62
C GLY A 194 -5.23 -6.66 -22.68
N TYR A 195 -4.35 -7.55 -22.20
CA TYR A 195 -4.69 -8.60 -21.26
C TYR A 195 -3.72 -8.67 -20.08
N ALA A 196 -4.27 -8.83 -18.91
CA ALA A 196 -3.52 -9.16 -17.71
C ALA A 196 -4.20 -10.32 -16.95
N GLU A 197 -3.41 -11.26 -16.45
CA GLU A 197 -3.92 -12.36 -15.63
C GLU A 197 -4.52 -11.84 -14.33
N LYS A 198 -3.84 -10.84 -13.73
CA LYS A 198 -4.31 -10.18 -12.52
C LYS A 198 -3.93 -8.71 -12.53
N VAL A 199 -4.81 -7.89 -11.99
CA VAL A 199 -4.56 -6.46 -11.76
C VAL A 199 -4.93 -6.11 -10.32
N THR A 200 -4.02 -5.42 -9.64
CA THR A 200 -4.24 -4.86 -8.29
C THR A 200 -4.11 -3.35 -8.38
N ILE A 201 -5.18 -2.65 -8.03
CA ILE A 201 -5.29 -1.19 -8.12
C ILE A 201 -5.49 -0.63 -6.72
N SER A 202 -4.52 0.15 -6.24
CA SER A 202 -4.61 0.90 -4.98
C SER A 202 -4.95 2.37 -5.25
N ALA A 203 -4.90 3.21 -4.23
CA ALA A 203 -5.15 4.63 -4.38
C ALA A 203 -4.09 5.38 -5.21
N ASP A 204 -2.86 4.88 -5.23
CA ASP A 204 -1.67 5.55 -5.78
C ASP A 204 -0.99 4.81 -6.94
N LYS A 205 -1.26 3.52 -7.09
CA LYS A 205 -0.59 2.66 -8.07
C LYS A 205 -1.46 1.54 -8.59
N THR A 206 -1.12 1.06 -9.78
CA THR A 206 -1.72 -0.12 -10.41
C THR A 206 -0.62 -1.09 -10.80
N ILE A 207 -0.80 -2.36 -10.46
CA ILE A 207 0.13 -3.45 -10.74
C ILE A 207 -0.56 -4.44 -11.66
N PHE A 208 0.09 -4.74 -12.78
CA PHE A 208 -0.36 -5.74 -13.74
C PHE A 208 0.55 -6.96 -13.67
N ILE A 209 -0.04 -8.12 -13.54
CA ILE A 209 0.63 -9.41 -13.78
C ILE A 209 0.18 -9.84 -15.17
N PRO A 210 1.06 -9.80 -16.19
CA PRO A 210 0.71 -10.18 -17.54
C PRO A 210 0.40 -11.68 -17.62
N GLY A 211 -0.46 -12.07 -18.57
CA GLY A 211 -0.71 -13.47 -18.87
C GLY A 211 0.40 -14.11 -19.73
N GLU A 212 0.31 -15.42 -19.94
CA GLU A 212 1.24 -16.17 -20.79
C GLU A 212 1.25 -15.73 -22.27
N THR A 213 0.17 -15.06 -22.70
CA THR A 213 0.00 -14.53 -24.07
C THR A 213 0.77 -13.24 -24.35
N GLN A 214 1.52 -12.72 -23.37
CA GLN A 214 2.34 -11.52 -23.55
C GLN A 214 3.38 -11.73 -24.66
N ASN A 215 3.48 -10.78 -25.58
CA ASN A 215 4.52 -10.79 -26.60
C ASN A 215 5.87 -10.36 -25.99
N LYS A 216 6.59 -11.32 -25.43
CA LYS A 216 7.90 -11.10 -24.79
C LYS A 216 8.92 -10.50 -25.75
N GLU A 217 8.85 -10.82 -27.03
CA GLU A 217 9.78 -10.29 -28.05
C GLU A 217 9.55 -8.78 -28.26
N ALA A 218 8.28 -8.35 -28.41
CA ALA A 218 7.93 -6.95 -28.54
C ALA A 218 8.32 -6.14 -27.29
N LEU A 219 8.10 -6.70 -26.10
CA LEU A 219 8.48 -6.07 -24.84
C LEU A 219 10.00 -5.93 -24.71
N ASN A 220 10.76 -6.99 -25.00
CA ASN A 220 12.22 -6.96 -24.96
C ASN A 220 12.79 -5.95 -25.97
N LYS A 221 12.25 -5.93 -27.18
CA LYS A 221 12.62 -4.94 -28.19
C LYS A 221 12.39 -3.51 -27.70
N ARG A 222 11.23 -3.26 -27.06
CA ARG A 222 10.92 -1.94 -26.48
C ARG A 222 11.87 -1.55 -25.37
N ILE A 223 12.25 -2.48 -24.50
CA ILE A 223 13.23 -2.26 -23.44
C ILE A 223 14.61 -1.91 -24.03
N GLU A 224 15.01 -2.56 -25.11
CA GLU A 224 16.28 -2.26 -25.80
C GLU A 224 16.26 -0.88 -26.45
N GLU A 225 15.15 -0.51 -27.13
CA GLU A 225 14.95 0.83 -27.69
C GLU A 225 15.05 1.92 -26.60
N LEU A 226 14.42 1.70 -25.45
CA LEU A 226 14.48 2.63 -24.34
C LEU A 226 15.88 2.74 -23.71
N LYS A 227 16.64 1.64 -23.66
CA LYS A 227 18.03 1.66 -23.19
C LYS A 227 18.92 2.46 -24.13
N GLN A 228 18.75 2.32 -25.44
CA GLN A 228 19.48 3.12 -26.44
C GLN A 228 19.12 4.61 -26.30
N LEU A 229 17.84 4.93 -26.16
CA LEU A 229 17.38 6.29 -25.91
C LEU A 229 18.02 6.90 -24.65
N HIS A 230 18.11 6.12 -23.57
CA HIS A 230 18.76 6.53 -22.33
C HIS A 230 20.24 6.85 -22.49
N GLU A 231 20.95 6.13 -23.35
CA GLU A 231 22.37 6.37 -23.63
C GLU A 231 22.58 7.62 -24.51
N GLU A 232 21.72 7.83 -25.50
CA GLU A 232 21.81 8.94 -26.46
C GLU A 232 21.37 10.28 -25.85
N ASP A 233 20.51 10.27 -24.86
CA ASP A 233 19.95 11.49 -24.29
C ASP A 233 20.98 12.26 -23.44
N LYS A 234 21.01 13.58 -23.63
CA LYS A 234 21.96 14.47 -22.93
C LYS A 234 21.36 15.14 -21.70
N SER A 235 20.01 15.11 -21.58
CA SER A 235 19.29 15.75 -20.48
C SER A 235 19.16 14.82 -19.27
N PRO A 236 19.61 15.22 -18.07
CA PRO A 236 19.42 14.41 -16.87
C PRO A 236 17.95 14.09 -16.58
N GLN A 237 17.04 15.02 -16.87
CA GLN A 237 15.60 14.87 -16.64
C GLN A 237 14.97 13.84 -17.61
N GLU A 238 15.38 13.82 -18.87
CA GLU A 238 14.90 12.82 -19.83
C GLU A 238 15.50 11.44 -19.53
N LYS A 239 16.77 11.36 -19.13
CA LYS A 239 17.36 10.10 -18.64
C LYS A 239 16.61 9.51 -17.46
N GLU A 240 16.23 10.34 -16.50
CA GLU A 240 15.44 9.92 -15.34
C GLU A 240 14.07 9.38 -15.78
N PHE A 241 13.38 10.08 -16.68
CA PHE A 241 12.10 9.65 -17.25
C PHE A 241 12.20 8.33 -18.00
N VAL A 242 13.22 8.18 -18.89
CA VAL A 242 13.42 6.91 -19.61
C VAL A 242 13.77 5.78 -18.65
N SER A 243 14.57 6.04 -17.61
CA SER A 243 14.85 5.05 -16.56
C SER A 243 13.59 4.60 -15.82
N GLU A 244 12.69 5.53 -15.52
CA GLU A 244 11.38 5.24 -14.93
C GLU A 244 10.53 4.36 -15.87
N ARG A 245 10.47 4.65 -17.16
CA ARG A 245 9.77 3.85 -18.17
C ARG A 245 10.28 2.41 -18.21
N ILE A 246 11.61 2.25 -18.28
CA ILE A 246 12.24 0.92 -18.25
C ILE A 246 11.85 0.17 -16.96
N ALA A 247 11.96 0.82 -15.80
CA ALA A 247 11.62 0.21 -14.52
C ALA A 247 10.14 -0.21 -14.43
N ASN A 248 9.24 0.56 -15.05
CA ASN A 248 7.80 0.29 -15.05
C ASN A 248 7.43 -0.95 -15.87
N ILE A 249 8.08 -1.21 -17.01
CA ILE A 249 7.76 -2.33 -17.91
C ILE A 249 8.68 -3.55 -17.74
N SER A 250 9.89 -3.38 -17.18
CA SER A 250 10.83 -4.46 -16.87
C SER A 250 10.74 -4.94 -15.42
N GLY A 251 9.81 -4.40 -14.66
CA GLY A 251 9.65 -4.71 -13.24
C GLY A 251 9.40 -6.19 -12.99
N SER A 252 9.93 -6.69 -11.89
CA SER A 252 9.63 -8.02 -11.39
C SER A 252 8.65 -7.93 -10.23
N ILE A 253 7.62 -8.77 -10.26
CA ILE A 253 6.61 -8.90 -9.21
C ILE A 253 6.83 -10.24 -8.53
N GLY A 254 7.02 -10.22 -7.22
CA GLY A 254 7.03 -11.43 -6.41
C GLY A 254 5.60 -11.85 -6.10
N VAL A 255 5.28 -13.11 -6.35
CA VAL A 255 4.00 -13.71 -5.98
C VAL A 255 4.28 -14.73 -4.90
N ILE A 256 3.72 -14.52 -3.71
CA ILE A 256 3.80 -15.48 -2.61
C ILE A 256 2.53 -16.32 -2.64
N HIS A 257 2.68 -17.61 -2.94
CA HIS A 257 1.61 -18.58 -2.95
C HIS A 257 1.50 -19.24 -1.58
N VAL A 258 0.40 -18.96 -0.87
CA VAL A 258 0.17 -19.46 0.48
C VAL A 258 -0.55 -20.81 0.41
N GLY A 259 0.10 -21.85 0.90
CA GLY A 259 -0.43 -23.20 0.97
C GLY A 259 -0.61 -23.65 2.41
N ALA A 260 -1.65 -24.46 2.67
CA ALA A 260 -1.91 -25.10 3.95
C ALA A 260 -2.72 -26.40 3.75
N ASN A 261 -2.92 -27.15 4.84
CA ASN A 261 -3.63 -28.44 4.77
C ASN A 261 -5.17 -28.28 4.82
N SER A 262 -5.68 -27.10 5.19
CA SER A 262 -7.12 -26.82 5.21
C SER A 262 -7.39 -25.38 4.78
N ASP A 263 -8.60 -25.09 4.29
CA ASP A 263 -9.01 -23.76 3.85
C ASP A 263 -8.97 -22.72 5.00
N ILE A 264 -9.29 -23.15 6.23
CA ILE A 264 -9.29 -22.28 7.41
C ILE A 264 -7.85 -21.87 7.75
N GLU A 265 -6.94 -22.86 7.79
CA GLU A 265 -5.51 -22.62 8.03
C GLU A 265 -4.90 -21.76 6.91
N GLN A 266 -5.24 -22.04 5.65
CA GLN A 266 -4.78 -21.26 4.51
C GLN A 266 -5.21 -19.79 4.60
N LYS A 267 -6.45 -19.55 4.99
CA LYS A 267 -6.97 -18.18 5.15
C LYS A 267 -6.24 -17.43 6.26
N GLU A 268 -6.05 -18.06 7.41
CA GLU A 268 -5.31 -17.47 8.54
C GLU A 268 -3.86 -17.18 8.16
N LEU A 269 -3.18 -18.14 7.53
CA LEU A 269 -1.81 -18.00 7.08
C LEU A 269 -1.68 -16.91 6.01
N LYS A 270 -2.63 -16.82 5.08
CA LYS A 270 -2.66 -15.77 4.08
C LYS A 270 -2.81 -14.39 4.70
N ASP A 271 -3.73 -14.22 5.65
CA ASP A 271 -3.92 -12.95 6.37
C ASP A 271 -2.62 -12.53 7.07
N ARG A 272 -1.91 -13.46 7.68
CA ARG A 272 -0.61 -13.23 8.34
C ARG A 272 0.50 -12.86 7.35
N VAL A 273 0.57 -13.53 6.21
CA VAL A 273 1.54 -13.20 5.14
C VAL A 273 1.22 -11.85 4.51
N ASP A 274 -0.06 -11.55 4.27
CA ASP A 274 -0.51 -10.25 3.77
C ASP A 274 -0.09 -9.11 4.72
N ASP A 275 -0.32 -9.28 6.02
CA ASP A 275 0.07 -8.27 7.03
C ASP A 275 1.60 -8.05 7.03
N ALA A 276 2.37 -9.12 6.92
CA ALA A 276 3.83 -9.02 6.86
C ALA A 276 4.33 -8.36 5.55
N VAL A 277 3.72 -8.65 4.40
CA VAL A 277 4.04 -8.00 3.12
C VAL A 277 3.71 -6.51 3.16
N LEU A 278 2.56 -6.13 3.73
CA LEU A 278 2.17 -4.74 3.90
C LEU A 278 3.09 -3.98 4.86
N ALA A 279 3.51 -4.62 5.97
CA ALA A 279 4.46 -4.04 6.90
C ALA A 279 5.84 -3.80 6.27
N VAL A 280 6.34 -4.77 5.50
CA VAL A 280 7.60 -4.63 4.75
C VAL A 280 7.50 -3.50 3.70
N ARG A 281 6.38 -3.41 2.99
CA ARG A 281 6.13 -2.31 2.04
C ARG A 281 6.18 -0.96 2.75
N ALA A 282 5.47 -0.81 3.87
CA ALA A 282 5.48 0.40 4.67
C ALA A 282 6.88 0.77 5.18
N ALA A 283 7.67 -0.24 5.57
CA ALA A 283 9.05 -0.06 6.01
C ALA A 283 9.98 0.38 4.87
N LEU A 284 9.79 -0.15 3.66
CA LEU A 284 10.56 0.26 2.48
C LEU A 284 10.22 1.70 2.05
N GLU A 285 8.99 2.15 2.24
CA GLU A 285 8.54 3.50 1.88
C GLU A 285 9.08 4.57 2.85
N GLU A 286 8.96 4.37 4.16
CA GLU A 286 9.28 5.41 5.16
C GLU A 286 10.35 5.00 6.17
N GLY A 287 10.91 3.81 6.06
CA GLY A 287 11.90 3.30 7.02
C GLY A 287 11.28 2.64 8.24
N VAL A 288 12.11 2.45 9.26
CA VAL A 288 11.76 1.74 10.49
C VAL A 288 12.18 2.51 11.74
N LEU A 289 11.46 2.25 12.81
CA LEU A 289 11.66 2.79 14.16
C LEU A 289 11.85 1.65 15.17
N PRO A 290 12.37 1.92 16.38
CA PRO A 290 12.32 0.98 17.50
C PRO A 290 10.86 0.57 17.76
N GLY A 291 10.61 -0.72 17.95
CA GLY A 291 9.29 -1.26 18.19
C GLY A 291 8.88 -1.27 19.66
N ALA A 292 7.95 -2.19 19.99
CA ALA A 292 7.43 -2.40 21.33
C ALA A 292 6.79 -1.16 21.98
N GLY A 293 6.30 -0.19 21.21
CA GLY A 293 5.75 1.07 21.73
C GLY A 293 6.80 2.06 22.23
N GLN A 294 8.08 1.67 22.33
CA GLN A 294 9.17 2.49 22.88
C GLN A 294 9.34 3.82 22.12
N THR A 295 9.22 3.80 20.79
CA THR A 295 9.40 5.02 19.99
C THR A 295 8.42 6.12 20.34
N LEU A 296 7.16 5.81 20.69
CA LEU A 296 6.18 6.83 21.09
C LEU A 296 6.55 7.48 22.44
N VAL A 297 7.13 6.72 23.35
CA VAL A 297 7.65 7.24 24.62
C VAL A 297 8.84 8.15 24.36
N ASP A 298 9.79 7.72 23.55
CA ASP A 298 11.01 8.48 23.27
C ASP A 298 10.76 9.76 22.50
N VAL A 299 9.89 9.72 21.49
CA VAL A 299 9.60 10.89 20.65
C VAL A 299 8.86 11.98 21.41
N PHE A 300 8.10 11.63 22.45
CA PHE A 300 7.38 12.60 23.26
C PHE A 300 8.34 13.52 24.04
N LYS A 301 9.55 13.06 24.37
CA LYS A 301 10.61 13.87 25.00
C LYS A 301 11.00 15.12 24.19
N TYR A 302 10.73 15.11 22.87
CA TYR A 302 10.99 16.24 21.97
C TYR A 302 9.78 17.19 21.81
N VAL A 303 8.66 16.93 22.48
CA VAL A 303 7.52 17.84 22.49
C VAL A 303 7.80 18.98 23.48
N PRO A 304 7.68 20.24 23.06
CA PRO A 304 7.92 21.39 23.97
C PRO A 304 7.00 21.34 25.18
N GLN A 305 7.59 21.43 26.38
CA GLN A 305 6.84 21.51 27.61
C GLN A 305 6.05 22.82 27.69
N PRO A 306 4.87 22.84 28.34
CA PRO A 306 4.04 24.04 28.42
C PRO A 306 4.78 25.26 28.95
N GLU A 307 5.63 25.08 29.97
CA GLU A 307 6.41 26.13 30.62
C GLU A 307 7.50 26.74 29.69
N ALA A 308 7.97 25.96 28.72
CA ALA A 308 8.99 26.41 27.77
C ALA A 308 8.44 27.27 26.64
N ARG A 309 7.11 27.38 26.47
CA ARG A 309 6.50 28.11 25.37
C ARG A 309 6.18 29.56 25.68
N HIS A 310 5.72 29.87 26.88
CA HIS A 310 5.29 31.21 27.30
C HIS A 310 5.49 31.43 28.80
N GLU A 311 5.66 32.70 29.24
CA GLU A 311 5.68 33.08 30.64
C GLU A 311 4.38 32.70 31.39
N HIS A 312 3.25 32.61 30.64
CA HIS A 312 1.98 32.06 31.11
C HIS A 312 1.54 30.92 30.19
N PRO A 313 1.64 29.67 30.66
CA PRO A 313 1.22 28.51 29.85
C PRO A 313 -0.26 28.59 29.48
N ASP A 314 -0.55 28.36 28.20
CA ASP A 314 -1.91 28.19 27.73
C ASP A 314 -2.55 26.95 28.37
N ALA A 315 -3.69 27.14 29.06
CA ALA A 315 -4.38 26.06 29.77
C ALA A 315 -4.81 24.93 28.81
N ASP A 316 -5.20 25.27 27.58
CA ASP A 316 -5.62 24.30 26.57
C ASP A 316 -4.43 23.48 26.07
N TYR A 317 -3.28 24.11 25.83
CA TYR A 317 -2.05 23.40 25.46
C TYR A 317 -1.57 22.50 26.61
N THR A 318 -1.61 22.97 27.84
CA THR A 318 -1.21 22.19 29.03
C THR A 318 -2.09 20.95 29.18
N SER A 319 -3.39 21.08 29.00
CA SER A 319 -4.33 19.96 29.03
C SER A 319 -4.07 18.97 27.91
N ALA A 320 -3.88 19.46 26.70
CA ALA A 320 -3.58 18.64 25.52
C ALA A 320 -2.22 17.91 25.67
N TYR A 321 -1.21 18.59 26.25
CA TYR A 321 0.10 17.99 26.53
C TYR A 321 -0.02 16.80 27.47
N LYS A 322 -0.72 16.96 28.59
CA LYS A 322 -0.92 15.85 29.59
C LYS A 322 -1.68 14.66 28.98
N ILE A 323 -2.70 14.92 28.16
CA ILE A 323 -3.44 13.85 27.46
C ILE A 323 -2.51 13.09 26.53
N MET A 324 -1.74 13.81 25.72
CA MET A 324 -0.83 13.18 24.74
C MET A 324 0.33 12.46 25.41
N GLU A 325 0.86 13.00 26.51
CA GLU A 325 1.90 12.36 27.32
C GLU A 325 1.45 10.98 27.82
N GLN A 326 0.26 10.90 28.40
CA GLN A 326 -0.32 9.64 28.85
C GLN A 326 -0.60 8.69 27.69
N ALA A 327 -1.23 9.19 26.62
CA ALA A 327 -1.62 8.36 25.48
C ALA A 327 -0.44 7.75 24.73
N THR A 328 0.70 8.44 24.63
CA THR A 328 1.90 7.90 23.94
C THR A 328 2.61 6.80 24.72
N VAL A 329 2.41 6.72 26.03
CA VAL A 329 2.98 5.66 26.89
C VAL A 329 2.12 4.39 26.89
N GLU A 330 0.80 4.51 26.66
CA GLU A 330 -0.13 3.38 26.79
C GLU A 330 0.19 2.17 25.89
N PRO A 331 0.62 2.30 24.62
CA PRO A 331 0.99 1.13 23.81
C PRO A 331 2.15 0.32 24.43
N PHE A 332 3.17 0.99 24.93
CA PHE A 332 4.30 0.34 25.61
C PHE A 332 3.86 -0.35 26.89
N LYS A 333 3.12 0.35 27.74
CA LYS A 333 2.57 -0.16 28.98
C LYS A 333 1.68 -1.38 28.76
N GLN A 334 0.77 -1.34 27.79
CA GLN A 334 -0.13 -2.44 27.47
C GLN A 334 0.62 -3.70 27.00
N ILE A 335 1.68 -3.54 26.22
CA ILE A 335 2.53 -4.68 25.80
C ILE A 335 3.15 -5.37 27.03
N LEU A 336 3.65 -4.62 27.99
CA LEU A 336 4.24 -5.16 29.22
C LEU A 336 3.18 -5.82 30.11
N GLU A 337 2.04 -5.17 30.31
CA GLU A 337 0.91 -5.72 31.08
C GLU A 337 0.40 -7.05 30.48
N ASN A 338 0.29 -7.14 29.15
CA ASN A 338 -0.08 -8.38 28.46
C ASN A 338 0.94 -9.51 28.69
N GLY A 339 2.20 -9.16 28.89
CA GLY A 339 3.28 -10.08 29.28
C GLY A 339 3.36 -10.38 30.79
N GLY A 340 2.50 -9.76 31.61
CA GLY A 340 2.57 -9.87 33.06
C GLY A 340 3.79 -9.17 33.71
N ILE A 341 4.36 -8.16 33.01
CA ILE A 341 5.57 -7.46 33.40
C ILE A 341 5.21 -6.10 33.98
N ASP A 342 5.86 -5.71 35.08
CA ASP A 342 5.62 -4.40 35.70
C ASP A 342 6.26 -3.28 34.87
N TYR A 343 5.40 -2.40 34.32
CA TYR A 343 5.81 -1.23 33.55
C TYR A 343 6.80 -0.32 34.34
N LYS A 344 6.60 -0.14 35.63
CA LYS A 344 7.44 0.77 36.45
C LYS A 344 8.87 0.26 36.61
N GLU A 345 9.03 -1.04 36.77
CA GLU A 345 10.35 -1.67 36.88
C GLU A 345 11.11 -1.56 35.54
N VAL A 346 10.44 -1.86 34.42
CA VAL A 346 11.06 -1.78 33.08
C VAL A 346 11.38 -0.33 32.71
N GLY A 347 10.47 0.62 33.02
CA GLY A 347 10.68 2.03 32.76
C GLY A 347 11.90 2.60 33.47
N LEU A 348 12.07 2.29 34.79
CA LEU A 348 13.22 2.69 35.54
C LEU A 348 14.56 2.14 35.00
N ASN A 349 14.54 0.90 34.52
CA ASN A 349 15.73 0.28 33.93
C ASN A 349 16.08 0.89 32.55
N ILE A 350 15.09 1.27 31.78
CA ILE A 350 15.31 1.98 30.50
C ILE A 350 15.83 3.39 30.75
N ASP A 351 15.23 4.15 31.66
CA ASP A 351 15.64 5.52 31.97
C ASP A 351 17.06 5.59 32.53
N THR A 352 17.46 4.61 33.35
CA THR A 352 18.82 4.52 33.90
C THR A 352 19.88 4.14 32.86
N ALA A 353 19.47 3.42 31.79
CA ALA A 353 20.35 3.01 30.68
C ALA A 353 20.40 4.01 29.53
N CYS A 354 19.67 5.10 29.62
CA CYS A 354 19.12 5.92 28.55
C CYS A 354 20.06 6.96 27.92
N GLU A 355 21.26 6.60 27.51
CA GLU A 355 22.04 7.46 26.60
C GLU A 355 22.11 6.99 25.15
N LYS A 356 21.37 5.93 24.76
CA LYS A 356 21.52 5.31 23.44
C LYS A 356 20.21 5.26 22.67
N ASP A 357 20.17 5.94 21.52
CA ASP A 357 19.07 5.84 20.55
C ASP A 357 18.65 4.39 20.27
N GLY A 358 17.36 4.12 20.47
CA GLY A 358 16.74 2.82 20.20
C GLY A 358 17.02 1.76 21.26
N TYR A 359 17.42 2.14 22.46
CA TYR A 359 17.50 1.24 23.62
C TYR A 359 16.08 0.99 24.16
N GLY A 360 15.78 -0.23 24.53
CA GLY A 360 14.48 -0.61 25.05
C GLY A 360 14.46 -2.05 25.56
N TYR A 361 13.27 -2.57 25.75
CA TYR A 361 13.03 -3.88 26.32
C TYR A 361 12.32 -4.81 25.32
N ASP A 362 12.87 -6.00 25.14
CA ASP A 362 12.26 -7.09 24.37
C ASP A 362 11.47 -8.00 25.34
N ALA A 363 10.17 -7.77 25.42
CA ALA A 363 9.27 -8.50 26.31
C ALA A 363 9.16 -10.01 25.99
N LYS A 364 9.49 -10.43 24.76
CA LYS A 364 9.47 -11.85 24.37
C LYS A 364 10.65 -12.61 24.94
N ASN A 365 11.85 -12.00 24.92
CA ASN A 365 13.09 -12.64 25.30
C ASN A 365 13.57 -12.19 26.68
N ASP A 366 12.81 -11.33 27.37
CA ASP A 366 13.15 -10.75 28.69
C ASP A 366 14.56 -10.13 28.67
N THR A 367 14.83 -9.27 27.67
CA THR A 367 16.17 -8.68 27.50
C THR A 367 16.11 -7.19 27.21
N TYR A 368 17.06 -6.45 27.80
CA TYR A 368 17.29 -5.04 27.50
C TYR A 368 18.37 -4.90 26.45
N GLY A 369 18.18 -3.94 25.53
CA GLY A 369 19.18 -3.69 24.50
C GLY A 369 18.74 -2.76 23.39
N ASN A 370 19.60 -2.61 22.40
CA ASN A 370 19.24 -1.83 21.21
C ASN A 370 18.22 -2.59 20.36
N LEU A 371 16.98 -2.09 20.30
CA LEU A 371 15.84 -2.72 19.63
C LEU A 371 16.08 -2.98 18.15
N TYR A 372 16.87 -2.13 17.45
CA TYR A 372 17.27 -2.40 16.08
C TYR A 372 18.14 -3.66 15.94
N LYS A 373 19.04 -3.89 16.91
CA LYS A 373 19.92 -5.08 16.93
C LYS A 373 19.17 -6.33 17.36
N LEU A 374 18.23 -6.20 18.29
CA LEU A 374 17.33 -7.27 18.73
C LEU A 374 16.29 -7.63 17.66
N GLY A 375 16.12 -6.77 16.65
CA GLY A 375 15.14 -6.95 15.59
C GLY A 375 13.71 -6.61 16.03
N VAL A 376 13.52 -5.89 17.15
CA VAL A 376 12.22 -5.39 17.62
C VAL A 376 12.00 -4.01 17.00
N ILE A 377 11.36 -3.99 15.83
CA ILE A 377 11.25 -2.79 15.00
C ILE A 377 9.85 -2.68 14.39
N ASP A 378 9.37 -1.45 14.24
CA ASP A 378 8.09 -1.12 13.63
C ASP A 378 8.28 -0.26 12.37
N PRO A 379 7.44 -0.43 11.32
CA PRO A 379 7.46 0.45 10.17
C PRO A 379 7.03 1.87 10.56
N THR A 380 7.81 2.88 10.19
CA THR A 380 7.54 4.29 10.49
C THR A 380 6.15 4.73 10.05
N LYS A 381 5.74 4.34 8.84
CA LYS A 381 4.43 4.69 8.27
C LYS A 381 3.27 4.18 9.11
N VAL A 382 3.41 2.96 9.71
CA VAL A 382 2.37 2.37 10.56
C VAL A 382 2.21 3.19 11.83
N THR A 383 3.31 3.46 12.55
CA THR A 383 3.30 4.25 13.80
C THR A 383 2.74 5.66 13.58
N ARG A 384 3.15 6.33 12.50
CA ARG A 384 2.65 7.65 12.12
C ARG A 384 1.15 7.66 11.80
N SER A 385 0.70 6.67 11.01
CA SER A 385 -0.71 6.55 10.64
C SER A 385 -1.59 6.25 11.85
N ALA A 386 -1.15 5.38 12.75
CA ALA A 386 -1.84 5.06 14.00
C ALA A 386 -2.03 6.32 14.86
N LEU A 387 -0.96 7.09 15.07
CA LEU A 387 -1.02 8.33 15.84
C LEU A 387 -1.99 9.35 15.20
N LYS A 388 -1.87 9.61 13.89
CA LYS A 388 -2.73 10.55 13.18
C LYS A 388 -4.20 10.18 13.25
N ASN A 389 -4.50 8.91 13.02
CA ASN A 389 -5.88 8.42 13.06
C ASN A 389 -6.46 8.51 14.48
N ALA A 390 -5.70 8.10 15.49
CA ALA A 390 -6.13 8.20 16.89
C ALA A 390 -6.42 9.64 17.30
N VAL A 391 -5.53 10.59 16.99
CA VAL A 391 -5.72 12.00 17.29
C VAL A 391 -6.89 12.61 16.52
N SER A 392 -7.06 12.25 15.24
CA SER A 392 -8.18 12.73 14.41
C SER A 392 -9.53 12.32 14.99
N VAL A 393 -9.69 11.03 15.33
CA VAL A 393 -10.94 10.52 15.92
C VAL A 393 -11.17 11.10 17.29
N SER A 394 -10.17 11.13 18.16
CA SER A 394 -10.28 11.69 19.52
C SER A 394 -10.65 13.17 19.50
N THR A 395 -10.04 13.95 18.61
CA THR A 395 -10.37 15.37 18.45
C THR A 395 -11.82 15.55 18.01
N THR A 396 -12.30 14.75 17.07
CA THR A 396 -13.69 14.79 16.61
C THR A 396 -14.67 14.46 17.76
N LEU A 397 -14.36 13.44 18.57
CA LEU A 397 -15.19 13.08 19.72
C LEU A 397 -15.23 14.18 20.78
N ILE A 398 -14.08 14.76 21.13
CA ILE A 398 -13.98 15.85 22.12
C ILE A 398 -14.74 17.11 21.68
N MET A 399 -14.77 17.40 20.38
CA MET A 399 -15.47 18.56 19.83
C MET A 399 -16.97 18.33 19.62
N SER A 400 -17.50 17.14 19.89
CA SER A 400 -18.91 16.82 19.68
C SER A 400 -19.70 17.13 20.94
N ASP A 401 -20.77 17.93 20.80
CA ASP A 401 -21.68 18.26 21.92
C ASP A 401 -22.66 17.12 22.21
N VAL A 402 -23.02 16.34 21.17
CA VAL A 402 -24.02 15.26 21.27
C VAL A 402 -23.61 14.06 20.42
N ILE A 403 -23.79 12.85 20.95
CA ILE A 403 -23.65 11.59 20.23
C ILE A 403 -25.02 10.96 20.12
N ILE A 404 -25.49 10.74 18.87
CA ILE A 404 -26.75 10.08 18.59
C ILE A 404 -26.43 8.63 18.18
N THR A 405 -26.94 7.66 18.94
CA THR A 405 -26.79 6.24 18.63
C THR A 405 -28.14 5.60 18.38
N ASN A 406 -28.22 4.70 17.40
CA ASN A 406 -29.39 3.83 17.26
C ASN A 406 -29.35 2.75 18.35
N VAL A 407 -30.39 2.69 19.17
CA VAL A 407 -30.58 1.59 20.11
C VAL A 407 -30.87 0.34 19.25
N ARG A 408 -29.99 -0.66 19.31
CA ARG A 408 -30.30 -1.97 18.74
C ARG A 408 -31.36 -2.60 19.58
N ASP A 409 -32.59 -2.68 19.05
CA ASP A 409 -33.67 -3.45 19.64
C ASP A 409 -33.32 -4.93 19.43
N TYR A 410 -32.76 -5.56 20.46
CA TYR A 410 -32.65 -7.02 20.51
C TYR A 410 -34.06 -7.51 20.76
N GLY A 411 -34.84 -7.65 19.66
CA GLY A 411 -36.19 -8.13 19.71
C GLY A 411 -36.27 -9.37 20.61
N SER A 412 -36.98 -9.23 21.71
CA SER A 412 -37.32 -10.34 22.57
C SER A 412 -38.10 -11.35 21.70
N SER A 413 -37.38 -12.39 21.23
CA SER A 413 -38.03 -13.58 20.69
C SER A 413 -38.98 -14.12 21.76
N LYS A 414 -40.28 -13.86 21.58
CA LYS A 414 -41.34 -14.65 22.19
C LYS A 414 -41.56 -15.95 21.43
#